data_67ef1d2eed44f70355f9f4ff1385ad62
#
_entry.id   67ef1d2eed44f70355f9f4ff1385ad62
#
_cell.length_a   1.000
_cell.length_b   1.000
_cell.length_c   1.000
_cell.angle_alpha   90.00
_cell.angle_beta   90.00
_cell.angle_gamma   90.00
#
_symmetry.space_group_name_H-M   'P 1'
#
loop_
_entity.id
_entity.type
_entity.pdbx_description
1 polymer ?
#
loop_
_entity_poly.entity_id
_entity_poly.type
_entity_poly.pdbx_seq_one_letter_code
_entity_poly.pdbx_strand_id
1 'polypeptide(L)'
;MYRTLGKSLRQYKKPAVFTMIFMALEVSMEVMLPFLMAKILDRGFETKDISYIVKIGLLMCLVASLSMLFGVLGGKFSSDASAGFSGNLREDIYKNIQSFSFQNIDRFSTSSLITRLTTDIMNIQNAFQMVLKTIIRAPFTIVFAYGMASYTNTKLALDILIIIPVVAVILIGIVYKVHPYFLQVFKKYDRLNQTVQEDINGVRVVKSYVREEKEIDKFKHASDEIKKIFMKAEKIIALNSPIMQIAIYSTLLVV
;
A
#
# COMPACT_ATOMS: atom_id res chain seq x y z
N MET A 1 13.13 -16.87 -3.47
CA MET A 1 13.19 -15.43 -3.24
C MET A 1 12.69 -15.05 -1.83
N TYR A 2 11.43 -15.29 -1.43
CA TYR A 2 10.91 -14.93 -0.10
C TYR A 2 11.67 -15.55 1.08
N ARG A 3 12.10 -16.82 0.93
CA ARG A 3 12.85 -17.54 1.97
C ARG A 3 14.26 -16.97 2.20
N THR A 4 14.85 -16.36 1.19
CA THR A 4 16.18 -15.72 1.28
C THR A 4 16.05 -14.36 1.94
N LEU A 5 15.06 -13.56 1.56
CA LEU A 5 14.78 -12.26 2.19
C LEU A 5 14.41 -12.42 3.68
N GLY A 6 13.61 -13.43 4.03
CA GLY A 6 13.26 -13.72 5.42
C GLY A 6 14.45 -14.06 6.33
N LYS A 7 15.57 -14.55 5.76
CA LYS A 7 16.79 -14.80 6.54
C LYS A 7 17.47 -13.50 6.98
N SER A 8 17.41 -12.44 6.20
CA SER A 8 18.01 -11.14 6.54
C SER A 8 17.24 -10.38 7.64
N LEU A 9 16.07 -10.89 8.08
CA LEU A 9 15.35 -10.32 9.23
C LEU A 9 16.06 -10.54 10.57
N ARG A 10 16.83 -11.61 10.72
CA ARG A 10 17.70 -11.94 11.88
C ARG A 10 17.12 -11.48 13.23
N GLN A 11 17.79 -10.53 13.91
CA GLN A 11 17.41 -9.97 15.22
C GLN A 11 16.12 -9.11 15.19
N TYR A 12 15.68 -8.66 14.02
CA TYR A 12 14.52 -7.76 13.88
C TYR A 12 13.18 -8.50 13.76
N LYS A 13 13.16 -9.81 13.98
CA LYS A 13 11.90 -10.58 14.07
C LYS A 13 11.02 -10.11 15.22
N LYS A 14 11.62 -9.78 16.37
CA LYS A 14 10.88 -9.29 17.55
C LYS A 14 10.15 -7.98 17.25
N PRO A 15 10.80 -6.90 16.75
CA PRO A 15 10.11 -5.68 16.33
C PRO A 15 9.02 -5.93 15.30
N ALA A 16 9.21 -6.82 14.32
CA ALA A 16 8.18 -7.16 13.33
C ALA A 16 6.95 -7.79 14.00
N VAL A 17 7.12 -8.71 14.95
CA VAL A 17 6.02 -9.31 15.72
C VAL A 17 5.32 -8.26 16.61
N PHE A 18 6.08 -7.39 17.27
CA PHE A 18 5.48 -6.31 18.06
C PHE A 18 4.67 -5.36 17.19
N THR A 19 5.11 -5.06 15.96
CA THR A 19 4.29 -4.31 15.01
C THR A 19 2.94 -4.97 14.79
N MET A 20 2.90 -6.28 14.55
CA MET A 20 1.64 -7.02 14.34
C MET A 20 0.72 -6.94 15.56
N ILE A 21 1.27 -7.09 16.76
CA ILE A 21 0.50 -7.03 18.02
C ILE A 21 -0.07 -5.62 18.22
N PHE A 22 0.74 -4.57 18.08
CA PHE A 22 0.27 -3.20 18.27
C PHE A 22 -0.72 -2.76 17.19
N MET A 23 -0.57 -3.21 15.94
CA MET A 23 -1.56 -3.00 14.89
C MET A 23 -2.89 -3.70 15.19
N ALA A 24 -2.87 -4.92 15.73
CA ALA A 24 -4.08 -5.61 16.15
C ALA A 24 -4.78 -4.90 17.32
N LEU A 25 -4.02 -4.42 18.31
CA LEU A 25 -4.55 -3.65 19.43
C LEU A 25 -5.13 -2.30 18.98
N GLU A 26 -4.43 -1.58 18.10
CA GLU A 26 -4.92 -0.33 17.49
C GLU A 26 -6.27 -0.55 16.81
N VAL A 27 -6.36 -1.55 15.92
CA VAL A 27 -7.61 -1.87 15.20
C VAL A 27 -8.73 -2.26 16.15
N SER A 28 -8.44 -3.03 17.22
CA SER A 28 -9.46 -3.41 18.20
C SER A 28 -10.06 -2.20 18.92
N MET A 29 -9.22 -1.20 19.27
CA MET A 29 -9.68 0.06 19.84
C MET A 29 -10.46 0.89 18.82
N GLU A 30 -9.98 0.98 17.58
CA GLU A 30 -10.63 1.73 16.51
C GLU A 30 -12.06 1.21 16.22
N VAL A 31 -12.25 -0.11 16.18
CA VAL A 31 -13.56 -0.74 15.96
C VAL A 31 -14.51 -0.55 17.15
N MET A 32 -13.99 -0.32 18.36
CA MET A 32 -14.83 0.00 19.53
C MET A 32 -15.47 1.38 19.46
N LEU A 33 -14.89 2.35 18.76
CA LEU A 33 -15.40 3.73 18.74
C LEU A 33 -16.81 3.85 18.15
N PRO A 34 -17.13 3.29 16.97
CA PRO A 34 -18.50 3.29 16.45
C PRO A 34 -19.50 2.59 17.37
N PHE A 35 -19.09 1.52 18.05
CA PHE A 35 -19.95 0.81 18.99
C PHE A 35 -20.27 1.65 20.24
N LEU A 36 -19.29 2.37 20.78
CA LEU A 36 -19.54 3.30 21.88
C LEU A 36 -20.41 4.48 21.45
N MET A 37 -20.24 4.96 20.20
CA MET A 37 -21.08 5.99 19.63
C MET A 37 -22.55 5.53 19.50
N ALA A 38 -22.79 4.30 19.04
CA ALA A 38 -24.13 3.71 19.00
C ALA A 38 -24.77 3.70 20.40
N LYS A 39 -24.04 3.32 21.44
CA LYS A 39 -24.55 3.38 22.83
C LYS A 39 -24.97 4.78 23.28
N ILE A 40 -24.25 5.82 22.85
CA ILE A 40 -24.63 7.21 23.14
C ILE A 40 -25.95 7.54 22.43
N LEU A 41 -26.11 7.14 21.16
CA LEU A 41 -27.31 7.39 20.38
C LEU A 41 -28.52 6.63 20.94
N ASP A 42 -28.38 5.32 21.15
CA ASP A 42 -29.49 4.46 21.57
C ASP A 42 -29.98 4.74 22.99
N ARG A 43 -29.06 4.96 23.93
CA ARG A 43 -29.41 5.10 25.34
C ARG A 43 -29.26 6.53 25.87
N GLY A 44 -28.22 7.25 25.44
CA GLY A 44 -27.95 8.59 25.94
C GLY A 44 -28.99 9.60 25.45
N PHE A 45 -29.32 9.56 24.15
CA PHE A 45 -30.29 10.48 23.56
C PHE A 45 -31.74 10.09 23.89
N GLU A 46 -32.09 8.80 23.87
CA GLU A 46 -33.45 8.36 24.20
C GLU A 46 -33.83 8.70 25.64
N THR A 47 -32.94 8.45 26.59
CA THR A 47 -33.20 8.73 28.02
C THR A 47 -32.89 10.16 28.43
N LYS A 48 -32.29 11.00 27.54
CA LYS A 48 -31.80 12.36 27.85
C LYS A 48 -30.84 12.42 29.06
N ASP A 49 -30.11 11.31 29.30
CA ASP A 49 -29.19 11.21 30.43
C ASP A 49 -27.83 11.79 30.05
N ILE A 50 -27.63 13.08 30.40
CA ILE A 50 -26.38 13.82 30.16
C ILE A 50 -25.20 13.13 30.87
N SER A 51 -25.42 12.58 32.09
CA SER A 51 -24.36 11.93 32.87
C SER A 51 -23.84 10.67 32.12
N TYR A 52 -24.75 9.90 31.54
CA TYR A 52 -24.39 8.72 30.70
C TYR A 52 -23.61 9.14 29.45
N ILE A 53 -24.06 10.17 28.73
CA ILE A 53 -23.38 10.70 27.53
C ILE A 53 -21.95 11.15 27.89
N VAL A 54 -21.77 11.89 28.98
CA VAL A 54 -20.44 12.33 29.39
C VAL A 54 -19.53 11.16 29.78
N LYS A 55 -20.04 10.17 30.50
CA LYS A 55 -19.26 8.97 30.89
C LYS A 55 -18.78 8.17 29.64
N ILE A 56 -19.69 7.91 28.69
CA ILE A 56 -19.31 7.19 27.46
C ILE A 56 -18.40 8.07 26.60
N GLY A 57 -18.62 9.38 26.52
CA GLY A 57 -17.75 10.31 25.81
C GLY A 57 -16.30 10.32 26.36
N LEU A 58 -16.14 10.34 27.70
CA LEU A 58 -14.83 10.21 28.34
C LEU A 58 -14.18 8.84 28.03
N LEU A 59 -14.97 7.75 28.05
CA LEU A 59 -14.48 6.43 27.65
C LEU A 59 -14.03 6.41 26.19
N MET A 60 -14.77 7.05 25.28
CA MET A 60 -14.36 7.17 23.87
C MET A 60 -13.05 7.94 23.72
N CYS A 61 -12.86 9.04 24.46
CA CYS A 61 -11.59 9.78 24.50
C CYS A 61 -10.43 8.90 24.97
N LEU A 62 -10.65 8.08 26.00
CA LEU A 62 -9.64 7.16 26.51
C LEU A 62 -9.30 6.08 25.46
N VAL A 63 -10.31 5.44 24.86
CA VAL A 63 -10.12 4.43 23.80
C VAL A 63 -9.40 5.03 22.60
N ALA A 64 -9.77 6.24 22.16
CA ALA A 64 -9.09 6.92 21.06
C ALA A 64 -7.62 7.25 21.39
N SER A 65 -7.34 7.68 22.64
CA SER A 65 -5.97 7.93 23.10
C SER A 65 -5.13 6.65 23.13
N LEU A 66 -5.72 5.54 23.58
CA LEU A 66 -5.05 4.23 23.54
C LEU A 66 -4.81 3.75 22.10
N SER A 67 -5.78 3.93 21.21
CA SER A 67 -5.63 3.60 19.78
C SER A 67 -4.46 4.38 19.18
N MET A 68 -4.39 5.69 19.42
CA MET A 68 -3.28 6.53 18.99
C MET A 68 -1.92 6.04 19.55
N LEU A 69 -1.87 5.68 20.83
CA LEU A 69 -0.66 5.17 21.46
C LEU A 69 -0.19 3.86 20.79
N PHE A 70 -1.11 2.92 20.58
CA PHE A 70 -0.79 1.66 19.89
C PHE A 70 -0.37 1.89 18.43
N GLY A 71 -0.99 2.83 17.71
CA GLY A 71 -0.59 3.22 16.37
C GLY A 71 0.83 3.80 16.32
N VAL A 72 1.19 4.67 17.25
CA VAL A 72 2.55 5.22 17.37
C VAL A 72 3.57 4.12 17.69
N LEU A 73 3.28 3.23 18.64
CA LEU A 73 4.15 2.11 18.98
C LEU A 73 4.30 1.14 17.80
N GLY A 74 3.21 0.78 17.14
CA GLY A 74 3.23 -0.04 15.93
C GLY A 74 4.05 0.59 14.81
N GLY A 75 3.91 1.91 14.61
CA GLY A 75 4.70 2.69 13.68
C GLY A 75 6.20 2.65 13.99
N LYS A 76 6.57 2.85 15.26
CA LYS A 76 7.96 2.78 15.73
C LYS A 76 8.56 1.39 15.47
N PHE A 77 7.93 0.33 15.94
CA PHE A 77 8.44 -1.04 15.75
C PHE A 77 8.48 -1.45 14.27
N SER A 78 7.54 -0.99 13.45
CA SER A 78 7.57 -1.20 12.00
C SER A 78 8.77 -0.52 11.35
N SER A 79 9.08 0.70 11.78
CA SER A 79 10.24 1.45 11.30
C SER A 79 11.55 0.76 11.71
N ASP A 80 11.67 0.36 12.98
CA ASP A 80 12.83 -0.36 13.50
C ASP A 80 13.04 -1.70 12.76
N ALA A 81 11.95 -2.45 12.54
CA ALA A 81 12.00 -3.72 11.81
C ALA A 81 12.43 -3.53 10.35
N SER A 82 11.89 -2.53 9.65
CA SER A 82 12.17 -2.30 8.24
C SER A 82 13.58 -1.71 8.02
N ALA A 83 14.00 -0.78 8.86
CA ALA A 83 15.33 -0.21 8.82
C ALA A 83 16.40 -1.26 9.14
N GLY A 84 16.18 -2.05 10.19
CA GLY A 84 17.09 -3.13 10.55
C GLY A 84 17.18 -4.24 9.50
N PHE A 85 16.03 -4.62 8.91
CA PHE A 85 15.98 -5.55 7.80
C PHE A 85 16.77 -5.05 6.58
N SER A 86 16.61 -3.77 6.21
CA SER A 86 17.35 -3.17 5.09
C SER A 86 18.84 -3.08 5.37
N GLY A 87 19.24 -2.79 6.61
CA GLY A 87 20.64 -2.80 7.04
C GLY A 87 21.29 -4.18 6.88
N ASN A 88 20.63 -5.23 7.38
CA ASN A 88 21.10 -6.61 7.22
C ASN A 88 21.17 -7.02 5.75
N LEU A 89 20.15 -6.64 4.95
CA LEU A 89 20.12 -6.95 3.52
C LEU A 89 21.25 -6.25 2.76
N ARG A 90 21.56 -5.00 3.12
CA ARG A 90 22.69 -4.25 2.55
C ARG A 90 24.03 -4.92 2.88
N GLU A 91 24.19 -5.36 4.12
CA GLU A 91 25.37 -6.11 4.55
C GLU A 91 25.51 -7.44 3.77
N ASP A 92 24.41 -8.20 3.62
CA ASP A 92 24.42 -9.47 2.90
C ASP A 92 24.77 -9.28 1.43
N ILE A 93 24.19 -8.26 0.76
CA ILE A 93 24.50 -7.94 -0.64
C ILE A 93 25.95 -7.48 -0.77
N TYR A 94 26.44 -6.61 0.14
CA TYR A 94 27.81 -6.14 0.10
C TYR A 94 28.83 -7.28 0.27
N LYS A 95 28.59 -8.18 1.23
CA LYS A 95 29.42 -9.39 1.41
C LYS A 95 29.43 -10.26 0.15
N ASN A 96 28.26 -10.40 -0.50
CA ASN A 96 28.18 -11.18 -1.73
C ASN A 96 28.95 -10.52 -2.88
N ILE A 97 28.90 -9.18 -3.01
CA ILE A 97 29.70 -8.44 -4.00
C ILE A 97 31.20 -8.63 -3.75
N GLN A 98 31.64 -8.59 -2.49
CA GLN A 98 33.05 -8.81 -2.14
C GLN A 98 33.54 -10.25 -2.44
N SER A 99 32.62 -11.20 -2.53
CA SER A 99 32.94 -12.59 -2.91
C SER A 99 32.93 -12.84 -4.42
N PHE A 100 32.63 -11.83 -5.24
CA PHE A 100 32.60 -11.97 -6.69
C PHE A 100 34.02 -12.18 -7.26
N SER A 101 34.14 -13.09 -8.24
CA SER A 101 35.33 -13.18 -9.07
C SER A 101 35.45 -11.95 -9.98
N PHE A 102 36.66 -11.66 -10.47
CA PHE A 102 36.88 -10.57 -11.44
C PHE A 102 35.96 -10.67 -12.64
N GLN A 103 35.73 -11.89 -13.17
CA GLN A 103 34.83 -12.13 -14.30
C GLN A 103 33.36 -11.78 -13.96
N ASN A 104 32.94 -11.93 -12.70
CA ASN A 104 31.59 -11.55 -12.28
C ASN A 104 31.46 -10.02 -12.10
N ILE A 105 32.53 -9.36 -11.62
CA ILE A 105 32.54 -7.90 -11.47
C ILE A 105 32.44 -7.23 -12.84
N ASP A 106 33.15 -7.73 -13.85
CA ASP A 106 33.13 -7.19 -15.21
C ASP A 106 31.75 -7.30 -15.90
N ARG A 107 30.88 -8.21 -15.42
CA ARG A 107 29.50 -8.35 -15.91
C ARG A 107 28.54 -7.26 -15.41
N PHE A 108 28.87 -6.63 -14.29
CA PHE A 108 28.01 -5.62 -13.67
C PHE A 108 28.71 -4.27 -13.74
N SER A 109 28.02 -3.23 -14.21
CA SER A 109 28.54 -1.88 -14.08
C SER A 109 28.58 -1.46 -12.62
N THR A 110 29.60 -0.73 -12.21
CA THR A 110 29.73 -0.18 -10.85
C THR A 110 28.49 0.64 -10.46
N SER A 111 27.96 1.43 -11.37
CA SER A 111 26.71 2.19 -11.20
C SER A 111 25.52 1.28 -10.85
N SER A 112 25.37 0.13 -11.52
CA SER A 112 24.31 -0.84 -11.22
C SER A 112 24.45 -1.45 -9.82
N LEU A 113 25.65 -1.76 -9.38
CA LEU A 113 25.90 -2.30 -8.03
C LEU A 113 25.59 -1.26 -6.95
N ILE A 114 25.95 0.01 -7.18
CA ILE A 114 25.63 1.11 -6.28
C ILE A 114 24.10 1.28 -6.18
N THR A 115 23.39 1.30 -7.30
CA THR A 115 21.91 1.41 -7.32
C THR A 115 21.25 0.29 -6.53
N ARG A 116 21.76 -0.95 -6.62
CA ARG A 116 21.24 -2.09 -5.83
C ARG A 116 21.46 -1.91 -4.34
N LEU A 117 22.62 -1.39 -3.92
CA LEU A 117 22.95 -1.15 -2.52
C LEU A 117 22.23 0.07 -1.90
N THR A 118 21.70 0.96 -2.72
CA THR A 118 21.04 2.19 -2.30
C THR A 118 19.55 2.15 -2.59
N THR A 119 19.18 2.48 -3.81
CA THR A 119 17.77 2.68 -4.23
C THR A 119 16.94 1.41 -4.14
N ASP A 120 17.46 0.27 -4.61
CA ASP A 120 16.71 -0.99 -4.59
C ASP A 120 16.46 -1.47 -3.16
N ILE A 121 17.46 -1.38 -2.28
CA ILE A 121 17.27 -1.72 -0.87
C ILE A 121 16.28 -0.77 -0.19
N MET A 122 16.31 0.52 -0.50
CA MET A 122 15.34 1.49 0.03
C MET A 122 13.91 1.15 -0.42
N ASN A 123 13.73 0.77 -1.69
CA ASN A 123 12.44 0.32 -2.20
C ASN A 123 11.94 -0.95 -1.50
N ILE A 124 12.83 -1.91 -1.26
CA ILE A 124 12.52 -3.13 -0.51
C ILE A 124 12.17 -2.80 0.95
N GLN A 125 12.88 -1.90 1.59
CA GLN A 125 12.57 -1.41 2.94
C GLN A 125 11.17 -0.81 3.02
N ASN A 126 10.84 0.08 2.10
CA ASN A 126 9.52 0.73 2.04
C ASN A 126 8.41 -0.28 1.78
N ALA A 127 8.63 -1.23 0.86
CA ALA A 127 7.69 -2.31 0.59
C ALA A 127 7.49 -3.20 1.82
N PHE A 128 8.55 -3.58 2.52
CA PHE A 128 8.45 -4.37 3.74
C PHE A 128 7.71 -3.63 4.86
N GLN A 129 7.97 -2.34 5.04
CA GLN A 129 7.26 -1.50 5.99
C GLN A 129 5.77 -1.41 5.64
N MET A 130 5.42 -1.26 4.37
CA MET A 130 4.04 -1.25 3.89
C MET A 130 3.32 -2.58 4.16
N VAL A 131 4.00 -3.71 3.95
CA VAL A 131 3.48 -5.03 4.29
C VAL A 131 3.15 -5.12 5.78
N LEU A 132 4.08 -4.73 6.65
CA LEU A 132 3.89 -4.78 8.10
C LEU A 132 2.73 -3.88 8.56
N LYS A 133 2.60 -2.67 8.02
CA LYS A 133 1.59 -1.69 8.45
C LYS A 133 0.22 -1.94 7.82
N THR A 134 0.17 -2.19 6.51
CA THR A 134 -1.09 -2.16 5.75
C THR A 134 -1.65 -3.55 5.50
N ILE A 135 -0.82 -4.47 4.99
CA ILE A 135 -1.31 -5.81 4.61
C ILE A 135 -1.67 -6.63 5.83
N ILE A 136 -0.90 -6.49 6.93
CA ILE A 136 -1.19 -7.20 8.18
C ILE A 136 -2.39 -6.59 8.91
N ARG A 137 -2.57 -5.26 8.86
CA ARG A 137 -3.71 -4.57 9.48
C ARG A 137 -5.05 -5.00 8.88
N ALA A 138 -5.14 -5.17 7.55
CA ALA A 138 -6.39 -5.44 6.86
C ALA A 138 -7.15 -6.69 7.36
N PRO A 139 -6.53 -7.88 7.54
CA PRO A 139 -7.21 -9.05 8.10
C PRO A 139 -7.73 -8.81 9.51
N PHE A 140 -6.95 -8.13 10.37
CA PHE A 140 -7.40 -7.80 11.72
C PHE A 140 -8.62 -6.88 11.70
N THR A 141 -8.61 -5.86 10.82
CA THR A 141 -9.77 -4.96 10.66
C THR A 141 -11.02 -5.75 10.27
N ILE A 142 -10.92 -6.68 9.32
CA ILE A 142 -12.05 -7.52 8.90
C ILE A 142 -12.56 -8.39 10.06
N VAL A 143 -11.64 -9.07 10.75
CA VAL A 143 -12.01 -9.98 11.86
C VAL A 143 -12.65 -9.22 13.02
N PHE A 144 -12.07 -8.11 13.45
CA PHE A 144 -12.62 -7.34 14.57
C PHE A 144 -13.93 -6.63 14.18
N ALA A 145 -14.02 -6.05 12.99
CA ALA A 145 -15.24 -5.40 12.52
C ALA A 145 -16.38 -6.41 12.38
N TYR A 146 -16.13 -7.59 11.79
CA TYR A 146 -17.12 -8.66 11.70
C TYR A 146 -17.53 -9.19 13.07
N GLY A 147 -16.55 -9.41 13.97
CA GLY A 147 -16.82 -9.84 15.35
C GLY A 147 -17.75 -8.86 16.08
N MET A 148 -17.47 -7.55 15.94
CA MET A 148 -18.28 -6.50 16.57
C MET A 148 -19.67 -6.39 15.94
N ALA A 149 -19.78 -6.48 14.61
CA ALA A 149 -21.05 -6.52 13.91
C ALA A 149 -21.89 -7.73 14.35
N SER A 150 -21.29 -8.92 14.47
CA SER A 150 -21.96 -10.14 14.94
C SER A 150 -22.43 -10.05 16.39
N TYR A 151 -21.67 -9.35 17.24
CA TYR A 151 -22.06 -9.08 18.62
C TYR A 151 -23.30 -8.17 18.70
N THR A 152 -23.38 -7.18 17.81
CA THR A 152 -24.49 -6.22 17.78
C THR A 152 -25.73 -6.83 17.15
N ASN A 153 -25.61 -7.43 15.97
CA ASN A 153 -26.71 -8.10 15.28
C ASN A 153 -26.18 -9.16 14.31
N THR A 154 -26.37 -10.43 14.66
CA THR A 154 -25.87 -11.57 13.87
C THR A 154 -26.47 -11.64 12.47
N LYS A 155 -27.76 -11.24 12.29
CA LYS A 155 -28.39 -11.27 10.96
C LYS A 155 -27.73 -10.26 10.01
N LEU A 156 -27.55 -9.02 10.48
CA LEU A 156 -26.90 -7.96 9.70
C LEU A 156 -25.42 -8.29 9.40
N ALA A 157 -24.73 -8.96 10.33
CA ALA A 157 -23.37 -9.41 10.11
C ALA A 157 -23.26 -10.45 8.98
N LEU A 158 -24.27 -11.34 8.82
CA LEU A 158 -24.30 -12.29 7.71
C LEU A 158 -24.50 -11.61 6.37
N ASP A 159 -25.32 -10.56 6.30
CA ASP A 159 -25.52 -9.79 5.07
C ASP A 159 -24.24 -9.09 4.62
N ILE A 160 -23.50 -8.50 5.58
CA ILE A 160 -22.18 -7.90 5.32
C ILE A 160 -21.18 -8.95 4.83
N LEU A 161 -21.23 -10.17 5.38
CA LEU A 161 -20.36 -11.27 4.96
C LEU A 161 -20.57 -11.69 3.50
N ILE A 162 -21.75 -11.47 2.95
CA ILE A 162 -22.06 -11.72 1.53
C ILE A 162 -21.55 -10.58 0.66
N ILE A 163 -21.69 -9.33 1.10
CA ILE A 163 -21.29 -8.14 0.33
C ILE A 163 -19.76 -8.10 0.15
N ILE A 164 -18.98 -8.41 1.19
CA ILE A 164 -17.51 -8.34 1.15
C ILE A 164 -16.90 -9.21 0.03
N PRO A 165 -17.24 -10.51 -0.11
CA PRO A 165 -16.70 -11.33 -1.20
C PRO A 165 -17.13 -10.84 -2.58
N VAL A 166 -18.38 -10.36 -2.73
CA VAL A 166 -18.86 -9.82 -4.00
C VAL A 166 -18.02 -8.63 -4.44
N VAL A 167 -17.80 -7.67 -3.53
CA VAL A 167 -16.94 -6.51 -3.80
C VAL A 167 -15.51 -6.94 -4.09
N ALA A 168 -14.97 -7.88 -3.30
CA ALA A 168 -13.62 -8.40 -3.52
C ALA A 168 -13.45 -9.02 -4.91
N VAL A 169 -14.40 -9.83 -5.37
CA VAL A 169 -14.36 -10.43 -6.72
C VAL A 169 -14.40 -9.35 -7.80
N ILE A 170 -15.25 -8.33 -7.65
CA ILE A 170 -15.32 -7.21 -8.62
C ILE A 170 -13.98 -6.45 -8.65
N LEU A 171 -13.40 -6.13 -7.49
CA LEU A 171 -12.12 -5.41 -7.40
C LEU A 171 -10.96 -6.23 -7.98
N ILE A 172 -10.91 -7.53 -7.71
CA ILE A 172 -9.92 -8.44 -8.31
C ILE A 172 -10.10 -8.47 -9.82
N GLY A 173 -11.32 -8.51 -10.33
CA GLY A 173 -11.64 -8.42 -11.75
C GLY A 173 -11.14 -7.12 -12.41
N ILE A 174 -11.28 -5.98 -11.71
CA ILE A 174 -10.73 -4.68 -12.16
C ILE A 174 -9.21 -4.77 -12.26
N VAL A 175 -8.53 -5.24 -11.21
CA VAL A 175 -7.07 -5.37 -11.18
C VAL A 175 -6.59 -6.27 -12.33
N TYR A 176 -7.23 -7.42 -12.52
CA TYR A 176 -6.88 -8.35 -13.59
C TYR A 176 -7.04 -7.71 -14.98
N LYS A 177 -8.11 -6.94 -15.20
CA LYS A 177 -8.38 -6.26 -16.46
C LYS A 177 -7.45 -5.08 -16.73
N VAL A 178 -7.00 -4.38 -15.70
CA VAL A 178 -6.12 -3.22 -15.81
C VAL A 178 -4.65 -3.59 -15.95
N HIS A 179 -4.22 -4.69 -15.34
CA HIS A 179 -2.84 -5.15 -15.33
C HIS A 179 -2.16 -5.17 -16.72
N PRO A 180 -2.77 -5.71 -17.81
CA PRO A 180 -2.15 -5.72 -19.14
C PRO A 180 -1.96 -4.31 -19.73
N TYR A 181 -2.81 -3.34 -19.38
CA TYR A 181 -2.63 -1.95 -19.83
C TYR A 181 -1.41 -1.33 -19.16
N PHE A 182 -1.20 -1.54 -17.86
CA PHE A 182 0.01 -1.06 -17.19
C PHE A 182 1.29 -1.67 -17.76
N LEU A 183 1.29 -2.98 -18.07
CA LEU A 183 2.44 -3.58 -18.73
C LEU A 183 2.76 -2.95 -20.10
N GLN A 184 1.73 -2.58 -20.86
CA GLN A 184 1.91 -1.86 -22.13
C GLN A 184 2.45 -0.44 -21.91
N VAL A 185 1.95 0.26 -20.89
CA VAL A 185 2.43 1.59 -20.50
C VAL A 185 3.92 1.53 -20.16
N PHE A 186 4.36 0.60 -19.32
CA PHE A 186 5.78 0.45 -18.95
C PHE A 186 6.66 0.20 -20.18
N LYS A 187 6.26 -0.71 -21.08
CA LYS A 187 7.02 -0.97 -22.32
C LYS A 187 7.14 0.27 -23.21
N LYS A 188 6.10 1.12 -23.25
CA LYS A 188 6.14 2.36 -24.03
C LYS A 188 6.97 3.43 -23.35
N TYR A 189 6.96 3.50 -22.01
CA TYR A 189 7.87 4.36 -21.25
C TYR A 189 9.33 3.99 -21.49
N ASP A 190 9.67 2.71 -21.51
CA ASP A 190 11.04 2.26 -21.81
C ASP A 190 11.50 2.74 -23.19
N ARG A 191 10.63 2.63 -24.21
CA ARG A 191 10.91 3.16 -25.55
C ARG A 191 11.04 4.67 -25.58
N LEU A 192 10.16 5.39 -24.87
CA LEU A 192 10.23 6.84 -24.77
C LEU A 192 11.56 7.28 -24.13
N ASN A 193 11.95 6.64 -23.02
CA ASN A 193 13.21 6.91 -22.34
C ASN A 193 14.43 6.66 -23.26
N GLN A 194 14.39 5.57 -24.04
CA GLN A 194 15.43 5.27 -25.01
C GLN A 194 15.49 6.35 -26.09
N THR A 195 14.35 6.78 -26.65
CA THR A 195 14.28 7.89 -27.63
C THR A 195 14.85 9.17 -27.05
N VAL A 196 14.47 9.55 -25.82
CA VAL A 196 15.01 10.74 -25.16
C VAL A 196 16.52 10.65 -24.97
N GLN A 197 17.03 9.48 -24.60
CA GLN A 197 18.46 9.27 -24.44
C GLN A 197 19.21 9.38 -25.78
N GLU A 198 18.66 8.86 -26.86
CA GLU A 198 19.19 8.99 -28.21
C GLU A 198 19.19 10.46 -28.65
N ASP A 199 18.10 11.19 -28.42
CA ASP A 199 17.94 12.60 -28.79
C ASP A 199 18.91 13.52 -28.01
N ILE A 200 19.10 13.25 -26.71
CA ILE A 200 20.07 14.00 -25.89
C ILE A 200 21.50 13.74 -26.37
N ASN A 201 21.85 12.47 -26.65
CA ASN A 201 23.17 12.13 -27.15
C ASN A 201 23.43 12.71 -28.54
N GLY A 202 22.40 12.75 -29.38
CA GLY A 202 22.43 13.25 -30.76
C GLY A 202 22.10 14.74 -30.91
N VAL A 203 21.92 15.51 -29.82
CA VAL A 203 21.40 16.88 -29.85
C VAL A 203 22.20 17.84 -30.76
N ARG A 204 23.54 17.64 -30.85
CA ARG A 204 24.39 18.44 -31.74
C ARG A 204 24.06 18.16 -33.21
N VAL A 205 23.76 16.93 -33.57
CA VAL A 205 23.37 16.54 -34.94
C VAL A 205 22.01 17.09 -35.27
N VAL A 206 21.02 16.93 -34.35
CA VAL A 206 19.68 17.49 -34.53
C VAL A 206 19.72 18.98 -34.79
N LYS A 207 20.52 19.75 -34.01
CA LYS A 207 20.71 21.18 -34.17
C LYS A 207 21.44 21.54 -35.46
N SER A 208 22.46 20.81 -35.86
CA SER A 208 23.21 21.04 -37.10
C SER A 208 22.35 20.93 -38.35
N TYR A 209 21.35 20.04 -38.31
CA TYR A 209 20.42 19.82 -39.43
C TYR A 209 19.09 20.55 -39.26
N VAL A 210 18.92 21.39 -38.21
CA VAL A 210 17.69 22.18 -37.94
C VAL A 210 16.45 21.28 -37.94
N ARG A 211 16.53 20.13 -37.16
CA ARG A 211 15.48 19.12 -37.14
C ARG A 211 14.75 19.03 -35.79
N GLU A 212 14.82 20.08 -34.98
CA GLU A 212 14.22 20.12 -33.64
C GLU A 212 12.71 19.86 -33.66
N GLU A 213 11.98 20.46 -34.61
CA GLU A 213 10.52 20.29 -34.70
C GLU A 213 10.14 18.83 -34.98
N LYS A 214 10.93 18.14 -35.80
CA LYS A 214 10.68 16.73 -36.13
C LYS A 214 10.87 15.84 -34.89
N GLU A 215 11.89 16.07 -34.09
CA GLU A 215 12.13 15.31 -32.86
C GLU A 215 11.08 15.66 -31.79
N ILE A 216 10.64 16.92 -31.68
CA ILE A 216 9.51 17.30 -30.81
C ILE A 216 8.23 16.58 -31.21
N ASP A 217 7.93 16.47 -32.50
CA ASP A 217 6.74 15.76 -32.99
C ASP A 217 6.81 14.26 -32.69
N LYS A 218 7.96 13.63 -32.90
CA LYS A 218 8.22 12.23 -32.56
C LYS A 218 7.99 11.97 -31.06
N PHE A 219 8.52 12.85 -30.19
CA PHE A 219 8.29 12.77 -28.75
C PHE A 219 6.81 12.94 -28.39
N LYS A 220 6.11 13.93 -28.98
CA LYS A 220 4.68 14.15 -28.76
C LYS A 220 3.87 12.91 -29.13
N HIS A 221 4.13 12.31 -30.31
CA HIS A 221 3.44 11.09 -30.73
C HIS A 221 3.65 9.93 -29.74
N ALA A 222 4.87 9.72 -29.28
CA ALA A 222 5.17 8.68 -28.29
C ALA A 222 4.47 8.95 -26.95
N SER A 223 4.47 10.22 -26.50
CA SER A 223 3.77 10.64 -25.29
C SER A 223 2.25 10.49 -25.39
N ASP A 224 1.66 10.85 -26.54
CA ASP A 224 0.22 10.70 -26.78
C ASP A 224 -0.23 9.22 -26.81
N GLU A 225 0.61 8.33 -27.33
CA GLU A 225 0.33 6.90 -27.29
C GLU A 225 0.30 6.37 -25.84
N ILE A 226 1.26 6.78 -25.00
CA ILE A 226 1.29 6.45 -23.58
C ILE A 226 0.03 6.98 -22.90
N LYS A 227 -0.30 8.26 -23.11
CA LYS A 227 -1.51 8.90 -22.59
C LYS A 227 -2.78 8.13 -22.95
N LYS A 228 -2.94 7.71 -24.22
CA LYS A 228 -4.13 6.95 -24.67
C LYS A 228 -4.28 5.62 -23.92
N ILE A 229 -3.20 4.89 -23.70
CA ILE A 229 -3.24 3.60 -22.99
C ILE A 229 -3.49 3.83 -21.50
N PHE A 230 -2.81 4.82 -20.91
CA PHE A 230 -2.98 5.19 -19.50
C PHE A 230 -4.42 5.61 -19.21
N MET A 231 -5.01 6.45 -20.06
CA MET A 231 -6.42 6.84 -19.94
C MET A 231 -7.39 5.65 -20.01
N LYS A 232 -7.08 4.61 -20.80
CA LYS A 232 -7.90 3.37 -20.80
C LYS A 232 -7.80 2.63 -19.47
N ALA A 233 -6.60 2.53 -18.89
CA ALA A 233 -6.40 1.95 -17.57
C ALA A 233 -7.14 2.74 -16.49
N GLU A 234 -6.96 4.06 -16.46
CA GLU A 234 -7.59 4.96 -15.49
C GLU A 234 -9.12 4.94 -15.54
N LYS A 235 -9.72 4.88 -16.74
CA LYS A 235 -11.19 4.74 -16.87
C LYS A 235 -11.73 3.48 -16.18
N ILE A 236 -10.96 2.39 -16.20
CA ILE A 236 -11.36 1.15 -15.53
C ILE A 236 -11.16 1.29 -14.01
N ILE A 237 -10.04 1.89 -13.58
CA ILE A 237 -9.77 2.16 -12.17
C ILE A 237 -10.81 3.12 -11.57
N ALA A 238 -11.26 4.11 -12.33
CA ALA A 238 -12.27 5.06 -11.88
C ALA A 238 -13.60 4.39 -11.46
N LEU A 239 -13.89 3.18 -11.96
CA LEU A 239 -15.05 2.38 -11.51
C LEU A 239 -14.92 1.92 -10.05
N ASN A 240 -13.72 1.93 -9.47
CA ASN A 240 -13.51 1.53 -8.08
C ASN A 240 -14.34 2.39 -7.10
N SER A 241 -14.36 3.71 -7.28
CA SER A 241 -15.09 4.63 -6.39
C SER A 241 -16.62 4.40 -6.41
N PRO A 242 -17.30 4.34 -7.57
CA PRO A 242 -18.73 4.02 -7.61
C PRO A 242 -19.07 2.64 -7.03
N ILE A 243 -18.23 1.63 -7.27
CA ILE A 243 -18.46 0.27 -6.74
C ILE A 243 -18.39 0.28 -5.21
N MET A 244 -17.39 0.95 -4.63
CA MET A 244 -17.28 1.10 -3.18
C MET A 244 -18.45 1.89 -2.59
N GLN A 245 -18.92 2.95 -3.27
CA GLN A 245 -20.11 3.71 -2.83
C GLN A 245 -21.38 2.85 -2.85
N ILE A 246 -21.59 2.09 -3.92
CA ILE A 246 -22.74 1.16 -4.00
C ILE A 246 -22.66 0.14 -2.87
N ALA A 247 -21.48 -0.42 -2.58
CA ALA A 247 -21.30 -1.37 -1.48
C ALA A 247 -21.67 -0.75 -0.12
N ILE A 248 -21.20 0.48 0.15
CA ILE A 248 -21.51 1.22 1.38
C ILE A 248 -23.02 1.50 1.49
N TYR A 249 -23.64 2.04 0.44
CA TYR A 249 -25.07 2.35 0.46
C TYR A 249 -25.93 1.08 0.52
N SER A 250 -25.53 -0.01 -0.14
CA SER A 250 -26.22 -1.29 -0.01
C SER A 250 -26.19 -1.81 1.42
N THR A 251 -25.04 -1.68 2.10
CA THR A 251 -24.93 -2.04 3.51
C THR A 251 -25.83 -1.17 4.38
N LEU A 252 -25.89 0.15 4.14
CA LEU A 252 -26.76 1.07 4.88
C LEU A 252 -28.25 0.81 4.66
N LEU A 253 -28.66 0.32 3.48
CA LEU A 253 -30.04 -0.02 3.19
C LEU A 253 -30.49 -1.33 3.84
N VAL A 254 -29.56 -2.25 4.08
CA VAL A 254 -29.84 -3.54 4.74
C VAL A 254 -29.88 -3.41 6.26
N VAL A 255 -29.18 -2.43 6.82
CA VAL A 255 -29.16 -2.08 8.26
C VAL A 255 -30.35 -1.21 8.61
#